data_797dd7ef3bfaaae41a6de5c0dd555f01
#
_entry.id   797dd7ef3bfaaae41a6de5c0dd555f01
#
_cell.length_a   1.000
_cell.length_b   1.000
_cell.length_c   1.000
_cell.angle_alpha   90.00
_cell.angle_beta   90.00
_cell.angle_gamma   90.00
#
_symmetry.space_group_name_H-M   'P 1'
#
loop_
_entity.id
_entity.type
_entity.pdbx_description
1 polymer ?
#
loop_
_entity_poly.entity_id
_entity_poly.type
_entity_poly.pdbx_seq_one_letter_code
_entity_poly.pdbx_strand_id
1 'polypeptide(L)'
;MGNGKRKLGLGLDFCMTEIPTEKRIETIAEVGFDAIFCGSGKAGEIAPLAKKHGLLLQSIHAPFKRIDRMWKDGEEGEDVLAELCRCVDECAENSVNILVSHAWIGFTPVEPTELGAERFSRLFDRAASDGVTIALENTEGENHLEYLRDRFASHPAYGFCIDTGHEMCYNRSEDMIEKYGACRKLVATHLNDNLGITGDTVTWLDDCHLLPFDGTADWNSIAKRITATGFDGILTFELKKKSNPGRSANDIYSDLDCKGFLSLAKKRAEKVAGLFGCAEEKS
;
A
#
# COMPACT_ATOMS: atom_id res chain seq x y z
N MET A 1 13.43 22.56 9.16
CA MET A 1 12.41 21.52 9.43
C MET A 1 13.08 20.43 10.27
N GLY A 2 12.46 19.96 11.33
CA GLY A 2 13.14 19.16 12.35
C GLY A 2 13.67 17.82 11.82
N ASN A 3 14.89 17.50 12.22
CA ASN A 3 15.60 16.23 11.98
C ASN A 3 14.93 15.06 12.77
N GLY A 4 13.60 14.90 12.62
CA GLY A 4 12.84 13.82 13.24
C GLY A 4 12.99 12.54 12.42
N LYS A 5 13.39 11.44 13.06
CA LYS A 5 13.42 10.11 12.47
C LYS A 5 12.06 9.81 11.84
N ARG A 6 12.03 9.41 10.55
CA ARG A 6 10.81 8.99 9.86
C ARG A 6 10.14 7.85 10.62
N LYS A 7 8.81 7.93 10.81
CA LYS A 7 8.03 6.81 11.34
C LYS A 7 7.96 5.67 10.33
N LEU A 8 7.96 4.44 10.84
CA LEU A 8 7.96 3.22 10.05
C LEU A 8 6.69 2.41 10.34
N GLY A 9 5.97 2.04 9.30
CA GLY A 9 4.78 1.20 9.37
C GLY A 9 5.01 -0.17 8.72
N LEU A 10 4.16 -1.13 9.05
CA LEU A 10 4.19 -2.47 8.49
C LEU A 10 2.77 -3.00 8.24
N GLY A 11 2.58 -3.71 7.12
CA GLY A 11 1.40 -4.52 6.88
C GLY A 11 1.26 -5.62 7.92
N LEU A 12 0.08 -5.75 8.52
CA LEU A 12 -0.14 -6.74 9.59
C LEU A 12 -0.08 -8.18 9.08
N ASP A 13 -0.42 -8.40 7.81
CA ASP A 13 -0.41 -9.74 7.19
C ASP A 13 0.86 -9.96 6.36
N PHE A 14 1.95 -10.28 7.01
CA PHE A 14 3.23 -10.64 6.36
C PHE A 14 3.36 -12.15 6.07
N CYS A 15 2.23 -12.79 5.71
CA CYS A 15 2.12 -14.24 5.46
C CYS A 15 2.46 -15.12 6.68
N MET A 16 2.08 -14.67 7.88
CA MET A 16 2.20 -15.42 9.12
C MET A 16 0.85 -15.47 9.87
N THR A 17 -0.21 -15.77 9.13
CA THR A 17 -1.60 -15.80 9.63
C THR A 17 -1.85 -16.91 10.66
N GLU A 18 -0.97 -17.92 10.75
CA GLU A 18 -0.96 -18.93 11.79
C GLU A 18 -0.65 -18.38 13.19
N ILE A 19 -0.05 -17.18 13.26
CA ILE A 19 0.21 -16.51 14.54
C ILE A 19 -0.99 -15.64 14.90
N PRO A 20 -1.53 -15.72 16.13
CA PRO A 20 -2.66 -14.89 16.55
C PRO A 20 -2.40 -13.40 16.32
N THR A 21 -3.44 -12.65 15.90
CA THR A 21 -3.37 -11.25 15.54
C THR A 21 -2.72 -10.38 16.62
N GLU A 22 -3.15 -10.53 17.88
CA GLU A 22 -2.56 -9.77 18.99
C GLU A 22 -1.06 -10.04 19.15
N LYS A 23 -0.63 -11.30 18.98
CA LYS A 23 0.80 -11.65 19.08
C LYS A 23 1.62 -11.07 17.93
N ARG A 24 1.05 -10.98 16.73
CA ARG A 24 1.70 -10.29 15.60
C ARG A 24 1.87 -8.79 15.90
N ILE A 25 0.81 -8.13 16.37
CA ILE A 25 0.82 -6.70 16.74
C ILE A 25 1.84 -6.44 17.85
N GLU A 26 1.82 -7.26 18.91
CA GLU A 26 2.79 -7.18 20.01
C GLU A 26 4.23 -7.28 19.49
N THR A 27 4.51 -8.28 18.62
CA THR A 27 5.87 -8.49 18.08
C THR A 27 6.29 -7.34 17.17
N ILE A 28 5.39 -6.78 16.35
CA ILE A 28 5.66 -5.59 15.53
C ILE A 28 6.05 -4.39 16.41
N ALA A 29 5.33 -4.18 17.52
CA ALA A 29 5.66 -3.13 18.49
C ALA A 29 7.00 -3.38 19.19
N GLU A 30 7.25 -4.63 19.65
CA GLU A 30 8.50 -5.02 20.31
C GLU A 30 9.74 -4.76 19.47
N VAL A 31 9.67 -5.02 18.14
CA VAL A 31 10.79 -4.76 17.21
C VAL A 31 10.92 -3.28 16.84
N GLY A 32 9.96 -2.44 17.25
CA GLY A 32 10.06 -0.98 17.19
C GLY A 32 9.50 -0.32 15.94
N PHE A 33 8.52 -0.91 15.25
CA PHE A 33 7.71 -0.18 14.29
C PHE A 33 6.79 0.82 15.00
N ASP A 34 6.34 1.85 14.28
CA ASP A 34 5.51 2.94 14.82
C ASP A 34 4.04 2.79 14.42
N ALA A 35 3.76 2.05 13.34
CA ALA A 35 2.43 1.94 12.77
C ALA A 35 2.20 0.58 12.09
N ILE A 36 0.92 0.27 11.89
CA ILE A 36 0.47 -0.88 11.08
C ILE A 36 -0.62 -0.45 10.11
N PHE A 37 -0.88 -1.25 9.08
CA PHE A 37 -2.13 -1.25 8.34
C PHE A 37 -2.75 -2.65 8.32
N CYS A 38 -4.05 -2.72 8.06
CA CYS A 38 -4.78 -3.99 7.97
C CYS A 38 -5.79 -3.97 6.82
N GLY A 39 -6.26 -5.15 6.43
CA GLY A 39 -7.41 -5.27 5.54
C GLY A 39 -8.72 -4.84 6.23
N SER A 40 -9.69 -4.39 5.43
CA SER A 40 -11.04 -4.01 5.88
C SER A 40 -11.78 -5.15 6.60
N GLY A 41 -12.78 -4.77 7.39
CA GLY A 41 -13.58 -5.68 8.22
C GLY A 41 -12.89 -6.13 9.51
N LYS A 42 -11.73 -5.55 9.84
CA LYS A 42 -10.92 -5.93 11.03
C LYS A 42 -10.50 -4.74 11.88
N ALA A 43 -10.69 -3.51 11.42
CA ALA A 43 -10.15 -2.34 12.11
C ALA A 43 -10.72 -2.18 13.52
N GLY A 44 -12.00 -2.48 13.74
CA GLY A 44 -12.61 -2.44 15.07
C GLY A 44 -11.97 -3.37 16.10
N GLU A 45 -11.41 -4.51 15.67
CA GLU A 45 -10.61 -5.41 16.52
C GLU A 45 -9.17 -4.92 16.65
N ILE A 46 -8.57 -4.48 15.54
CA ILE A 46 -7.14 -4.16 15.45
C ILE A 46 -6.81 -2.82 16.08
N ALA A 47 -7.63 -1.78 15.93
CA ALA A 47 -7.34 -0.45 16.43
C ALA A 47 -7.11 -0.40 17.97
N PRO A 48 -7.95 -1.03 18.80
CA PRO A 48 -7.68 -1.07 20.24
C PRO A 48 -6.41 -1.88 20.59
N LEU A 49 -6.11 -2.97 19.86
CA LEU A 49 -4.88 -3.74 20.05
C LEU A 49 -3.64 -2.94 19.65
N ALA A 50 -3.68 -2.26 18.49
CA ALA A 50 -2.60 -1.37 18.05
C ALA A 50 -2.33 -0.30 19.11
N LYS A 51 -3.37 0.39 19.59
CA LYS A 51 -3.27 1.40 20.64
C LYS A 51 -2.70 0.84 21.94
N LYS A 52 -3.12 -0.36 22.36
CA LYS A 52 -2.61 -1.06 23.56
C LYS A 52 -1.09 -1.25 23.49
N HIS A 53 -0.56 -1.54 22.29
CA HIS A 53 0.87 -1.76 22.07
C HIS A 53 1.62 -0.50 21.56
N GLY A 54 0.98 0.67 21.57
CA GLY A 54 1.61 1.94 21.19
C GLY A 54 1.82 2.14 19.69
N LEU A 55 1.12 1.36 18.85
CA LEU A 55 1.15 1.50 17.40
C LEU A 55 -0.01 2.37 16.88
N LEU A 56 0.22 3.06 15.77
CA LEU A 56 -0.83 3.73 15.02
C LEU A 56 -1.45 2.73 14.01
N LEU A 57 -2.78 2.65 13.92
CA LEU A 57 -3.42 2.08 12.75
C LEU A 57 -3.48 3.19 11.69
N GLN A 58 -2.58 3.11 10.68
CA GLN A 58 -2.34 4.19 9.73
C GLN A 58 -3.34 4.21 8.59
N SER A 59 -3.65 3.04 8.06
CA SER A 59 -4.55 2.88 6.91
C SER A 59 -5.28 1.55 6.96
N ILE A 60 -6.39 1.49 6.23
CA ILE A 60 -7.13 0.25 5.95
C ILE A 60 -6.98 -0.03 4.47
N HIS A 61 -6.80 -1.31 4.09
CA HIS A 61 -6.79 -1.75 2.71
C HIS A 61 -8.16 -2.29 2.33
N ALA A 62 -8.79 -1.70 1.33
CA ALA A 62 -10.08 -2.14 0.81
C ALA A 62 -10.00 -3.53 0.14
N PRO A 63 -11.09 -4.29 0.07
CA PRO A 63 -11.13 -5.51 -0.73
C PRO A 63 -11.05 -5.17 -2.22
N PHE A 64 -10.26 -5.95 -2.97
CA PHE A 64 -9.96 -5.64 -4.38
C PHE A 64 -10.43 -6.70 -5.38
N LYS A 65 -10.76 -7.92 -4.93
CA LYS A 65 -11.05 -9.07 -5.83
C LYS A 65 -12.14 -8.83 -6.86
N ARG A 66 -13.05 -7.88 -6.62
CA ARG A 66 -14.18 -7.54 -7.50
C ARG A 66 -14.16 -6.09 -7.96
N ILE A 67 -13.04 -5.37 -7.79
CA ILE A 67 -12.96 -3.95 -8.12
C ILE A 67 -13.21 -3.66 -9.61
N ASP A 68 -12.93 -4.62 -10.49
CA ASP A 68 -13.25 -4.58 -11.91
C ASP A 68 -14.76 -4.38 -12.19
N ARG A 69 -15.64 -4.76 -11.25
CA ARG A 69 -17.09 -4.59 -11.36
C ARG A 69 -17.52 -3.13 -11.29
N MET A 70 -16.72 -2.28 -10.67
CA MET A 70 -16.95 -0.83 -10.66
C MET A 70 -17.09 -0.25 -12.07
N TRP A 71 -16.45 -0.87 -13.07
CA TRP A 71 -16.37 -0.39 -14.46
C TRP A 71 -17.40 -1.04 -15.40
N LYS A 72 -18.20 -1.99 -14.91
CA LYS A 72 -19.13 -2.80 -15.70
C LYS A 72 -20.57 -2.49 -15.35
N ASP A 73 -21.45 -2.62 -16.34
CA ASP A 73 -22.90 -2.54 -16.11
C ASP A 73 -23.37 -3.66 -15.15
N GLY A 74 -24.46 -3.38 -14.45
CA GLY A 74 -25.11 -4.33 -13.57
C GLY A 74 -25.00 -4.02 -12.07
N GLU A 75 -25.74 -4.78 -11.27
CA GLU A 75 -25.86 -4.59 -9.83
C GLU A 75 -24.55 -4.88 -9.08
N GLU A 76 -23.70 -5.78 -9.58
CA GLU A 76 -22.42 -6.12 -8.94
C GLU A 76 -21.51 -4.90 -8.73
N GLY A 77 -21.55 -3.91 -9.64
CA GLY A 77 -20.80 -2.67 -9.49
C GLY A 77 -21.30 -1.80 -8.36
N GLU A 78 -22.63 -1.74 -8.16
CA GLU A 78 -23.23 -1.05 -7.02
C GLU A 78 -22.93 -1.76 -5.69
N ASP A 79 -22.92 -3.09 -5.69
CA ASP A 79 -22.54 -3.87 -4.51
C ASP A 79 -21.10 -3.59 -4.09
N VAL A 80 -20.17 -3.51 -5.07
CA VAL A 80 -18.75 -3.18 -4.79
C VAL A 80 -18.63 -1.74 -4.30
N LEU A 81 -19.33 -0.77 -4.90
CA LEU A 81 -19.36 0.59 -4.40
C LEU A 81 -19.86 0.64 -2.95
N ALA A 82 -20.96 -0.06 -2.64
CA ALA A 82 -21.48 -0.13 -1.30
C ALA A 82 -20.51 -0.79 -0.31
N GLU A 83 -19.73 -1.80 -0.76
CA GLU A 83 -18.67 -2.42 0.03
C GLU A 83 -17.55 -1.43 0.32
N LEU A 84 -17.10 -0.65 -0.67
CA LEU A 84 -16.07 0.37 -0.49
C LEU A 84 -16.55 1.53 0.41
N CYS A 85 -17.81 1.94 0.30
CA CYS A 85 -18.39 2.93 1.22
C CYS A 85 -18.38 2.43 2.67
N ARG A 86 -18.69 1.15 2.92
CA ARG A 86 -18.53 0.57 4.27
C ARG A 86 -17.09 0.58 4.77
N CYS A 87 -16.10 0.45 3.88
CA CYS A 87 -14.70 0.60 4.27
C CYS A 87 -14.36 2.05 4.64
N VAL A 88 -14.99 3.05 4.00
CA VAL A 88 -14.88 4.46 4.41
C VAL A 88 -15.49 4.64 5.81
N ASP A 89 -16.66 4.07 6.07
CA ASP A 89 -17.32 4.10 7.39
C ASP A 89 -16.39 3.48 8.46
N GLU A 90 -15.80 2.32 8.17
CA GLU A 90 -14.84 1.64 9.05
C GLU A 90 -13.62 2.51 9.34
N CYS A 91 -13.09 3.24 8.34
CA CYS A 91 -12.02 4.20 8.53
C CYS A 91 -12.42 5.30 9.52
N ALA A 92 -13.58 5.94 9.29
CA ALA A 92 -14.07 7.03 10.13
C ALA A 92 -14.33 6.58 11.58
N GLU A 93 -14.98 5.42 11.77
CA GLU A 93 -15.28 4.83 13.08
C GLU A 93 -14.03 4.52 13.89
N ASN A 94 -12.91 4.20 13.23
CA ASN A 94 -11.65 3.86 13.87
C ASN A 94 -10.61 4.98 13.84
N SER A 95 -11.02 6.21 13.44
CA SER A 95 -10.14 7.39 13.35
C SER A 95 -8.94 7.16 12.42
N VAL A 96 -9.13 6.40 11.35
CA VAL A 96 -8.18 6.18 10.27
C VAL A 96 -8.58 7.09 9.10
N ASN A 97 -7.65 7.84 8.55
CA ASN A 97 -7.95 8.82 7.50
C ASN A 97 -7.45 8.41 6.11
N ILE A 98 -6.97 7.18 5.95
CA ILE A 98 -6.50 6.65 4.66
C ILE A 98 -7.13 5.29 4.40
N LEU A 99 -7.85 5.18 3.29
CA LEU A 99 -8.31 3.91 2.72
C LEU A 99 -7.50 3.64 1.44
N VAL A 100 -6.67 2.62 1.45
CA VAL A 100 -5.97 2.16 0.23
C VAL A 100 -6.94 1.33 -0.61
N SER A 101 -7.02 1.61 -1.89
CA SER A 101 -7.90 0.92 -2.83
C SER A 101 -7.24 0.75 -4.19
N HIS A 102 -7.58 -0.32 -4.89
CA HIS A 102 -7.20 -0.50 -6.29
C HIS A 102 -8.17 0.24 -7.23
N ALA A 103 -7.70 0.59 -8.43
CA ALA A 103 -8.56 1.08 -9.51
C ALA A 103 -9.09 -0.06 -10.38
N TRP A 104 -8.34 -1.15 -10.47
CA TRP A 104 -8.62 -2.33 -11.28
C TRP A 104 -8.04 -3.59 -10.66
N ILE A 105 -8.40 -4.76 -11.17
CA ILE A 105 -7.79 -6.07 -10.90
C ILE A 105 -7.74 -6.90 -12.19
N GLY A 106 -6.60 -7.52 -12.46
CA GLY A 106 -6.38 -8.46 -13.56
C GLY A 106 -5.55 -7.89 -14.72
N PHE A 107 -4.86 -8.79 -15.41
CA PHE A 107 -3.87 -8.47 -16.46
C PHE A 107 -4.47 -8.28 -17.85
N THR A 108 -5.79 -8.28 -17.99
CA THR A 108 -6.52 -8.00 -19.23
C THR A 108 -7.52 -6.88 -19.00
N PRO A 109 -7.05 -5.64 -18.72
CA PRO A 109 -7.95 -4.54 -18.44
C PRO A 109 -8.80 -4.20 -19.67
N VAL A 110 -10.08 -3.93 -19.42
CA VAL A 110 -10.97 -3.31 -20.41
C VAL A 110 -10.76 -1.80 -20.42
N GLU A 111 -11.35 -1.09 -21.37
CA GLU A 111 -11.31 0.37 -21.36
C GLU A 111 -12.10 0.92 -20.17
N PRO A 112 -11.58 1.97 -19.48
CA PRO A 112 -12.34 2.68 -18.46
C PRO A 112 -13.66 3.24 -18.98
N THR A 113 -14.69 3.25 -18.16
CA THR A 113 -16.04 3.70 -18.53
C THR A 113 -16.49 4.91 -17.72
N GLU A 114 -17.40 5.73 -18.27
CA GLU A 114 -18.02 6.83 -17.53
C GLU A 114 -18.82 6.32 -16.31
N LEU A 115 -19.45 5.15 -16.42
CA LEU A 115 -20.14 4.52 -15.29
C LEU A 115 -19.18 4.22 -14.13
N GLY A 116 -17.97 3.71 -14.45
CA GLY A 116 -16.94 3.48 -13.44
C GLY A 116 -16.48 4.79 -12.79
N ALA A 117 -16.26 5.84 -13.60
CA ALA A 117 -15.91 7.15 -13.07
C ALA A 117 -16.98 7.74 -12.17
N GLU A 118 -18.27 7.58 -12.51
CA GLU A 118 -19.41 8.02 -11.69
C GLU A 118 -19.41 7.31 -10.32
N ARG A 119 -19.20 6.00 -10.30
CA ARG A 119 -19.12 5.23 -9.05
C ARG A 119 -17.94 5.66 -8.19
N PHE A 120 -16.76 5.86 -8.80
CA PHE A 120 -15.61 6.40 -8.07
C PHE A 120 -15.83 7.83 -7.59
N SER A 121 -16.55 8.69 -8.34
CA SER A 121 -16.95 10.01 -7.85
C SER A 121 -17.77 9.92 -6.56
N ARG A 122 -18.78 9.05 -6.54
CA ARG A 122 -19.62 8.80 -5.35
C ARG A 122 -18.81 8.28 -4.17
N LEU A 123 -17.80 7.43 -4.42
CA LEU A 123 -16.87 6.95 -3.40
C LEU A 123 -16.00 8.09 -2.85
N PHE A 124 -15.45 8.93 -3.72
CA PHE A 124 -14.65 10.09 -3.30
C PHE A 124 -15.48 11.11 -2.52
N ASP A 125 -16.71 11.40 -2.96
CA ASP A 125 -17.62 12.30 -2.26
C ASP A 125 -17.95 11.77 -0.86
N ARG A 126 -18.21 10.45 -0.74
CA ARG A 126 -18.44 9.78 0.55
C ARG A 126 -17.20 9.91 1.45
N ALA A 127 -16.02 9.62 0.93
CA ALA A 127 -14.78 9.71 1.68
C ALA A 127 -14.47 11.14 2.14
N ALA A 128 -14.71 12.14 1.28
CA ALA A 128 -14.51 13.54 1.63
C ALA A 128 -15.41 13.99 2.77
N SER A 129 -16.68 13.52 2.81
CA SER A 129 -17.61 13.86 3.89
C SER A 129 -17.16 13.35 5.26
N ASP A 130 -16.40 12.27 5.30
CA ASP A 130 -15.90 11.63 6.53
C ASP A 130 -14.43 11.96 6.84
N GLY A 131 -13.81 12.82 6.03
CA GLY A 131 -12.40 13.19 6.19
C GLY A 131 -11.42 12.05 5.87
N VAL A 132 -11.85 11.08 5.04
CA VAL A 132 -11.04 9.97 4.58
C VAL A 132 -10.48 10.25 3.19
N THR A 133 -9.21 9.90 2.95
CA THR A 133 -8.57 9.95 1.63
C THR A 133 -8.54 8.55 1.05
N ILE A 134 -9.02 8.40 -0.19
CA ILE A 134 -8.87 7.17 -0.98
C ILE A 134 -7.50 7.23 -1.65
N ALA A 135 -6.58 6.44 -1.15
CA ALA A 135 -5.24 6.28 -1.74
C ALA A 135 -5.30 5.20 -2.82
N LEU A 136 -5.41 5.59 -4.09
CA LEU A 136 -5.38 4.62 -5.19
C LEU A 136 -3.97 4.06 -5.34
N GLU A 137 -3.86 2.74 -5.34
CA GLU A 137 -2.59 2.03 -5.44
C GLU A 137 -2.26 1.67 -6.88
N ASN A 138 -0.98 1.77 -7.25
CA ASN A 138 -0.50 1.28 -8.54
C ASN A 138 -0.48 -0.24 -8.55
N THR A 139 -1.40 -0.79 -9.31
CA THR A 139 -1.53 -2.24 -9.54
C THR A 139 -1.56 -2.51 -11.05
N GLU A 140 -2.04 -3.66 -11.46
CA GLU A 140 -2.38 -3.89 -12.87
C GLU A 140 -3.54 -2.96 -13.30
N GLY A 141 -3.72 -2.75 -14.61
CA GLY A 141 -4.77 -1.86 -15.14
C GLY A 141 -4.46 -0.36 -14.96
N GLU A 142 -3.24 0.03 -15.25
CA GLU A 142 -2.76 1.41 -15.11
C GLU A 142 -3.65 2.43 -15.86
N ASN A 143 -4.26 2.05 -17.01
CA ASN A 143 -5.20 2.91 -17.74
C ASN A 143 -6.40 3.35 -16.87
N HIS A 144 -6.86 2.53 -15.94
CA HIS A 144 -7.94 2.88 -15.00
C HIS A 144 -7.45 3.88 -13.94
N LEU A 145 -6.24 3.67 -13.42
CA LEU A 145 -5.61 4.60 -12.47
C LEU A 145 -5.39 5.97 -13.14
N GLU A 146 -4.88 5.99 -14.37
CA GLU A 146 -4.69 7.22 -15.15
C GLU A 146 -6.01 7.96 -15.40
N TYR A 147 -7.04 7.22 -15.82
CA TYR A 147 -8.37 7.76 -16.06
C TYR A 147 -8.99 8.42 -14.81
N LEU A 148 -8.80 7.81 -13.64
CA LEU A 148 -9.25 8.39 -12.37
C LEU A 148 -8.40 9.59 -11.95
N ARG A 149 -7.08 9.55 -12.13
CA ARG A 149 -6.21 10.69 -11.87
C ARG A 149 -6.64 11.91 -12.67
N ASP A 150 -6.85 11.76 -13.97
CA ASP A 150 -7.17 12.86 -14.88
C ASP A 150 -8.48 13.55 -14.51
N ARG A 151 -9.44 12.81 -13.94
CA ARG A 151 -10.72 13.34 -13.49
C ARG A 151 -10.71 13.87 -12.06
N PHE A 152 -9.99 13.21 -11.15
CA PHE A 152 -10.16 13.41 -9.71
C PHE A 152 -8.90 13.90 -8.99
N ALA A 153 -7.80 14.22 -9.68
CA ALA A 153 -6.59 14.73 -9.01
C ALA A 153 -6.83 16.00 -8.17
N SER A 154 -7.82 16.82 -8.51
CA SER A 154 -8.21 18.00 -7.73
C SER A 154 -9.20 17.68 -6.59
N HIS A 155 -9.78 16.48 -6.56
CA HIS A 155 -10.74 16.10 -5.51
C HIS A 155 -10.04 16.00 -4.14
N PRO A 156 -10.65 16.52 -3.05
CA PRO A 156 -10.02 16.55 -1.72
C PRO A 156 -9.73 15.15 -1.16
N ALA A 157 -10.56 14.16 -1.49
CA ALA A 157 -10.37 12.78 -1.03
C ALA A 157 -9.50 11.93 -1.99
N TYR A 158 -8.99 12.48 -3.10
CA TYR A 158 -8.10 11.73 -4.00
C TYR A 158 -6.67 11.74 -3.46
N GLY A 159 -6.07 10.57 -3.33
CA GLY A 159 -4.68 10.34 -3.01
C GLY A 159 -4.09 9.18 -3.81
N PHE A 160 -2.79 9.01 -3.70
CA PHE A 160 -2.04 7.92 -4.32
C PHE A 160 -1.27 7.12 -3.26
N CYS A 161 -1.25 5.81 -3.40
CA CYS A 161 -0.39 4.89 -2.66
C CYS A 161 0.62 4.29 -3.63
N ILE A 162 1.91 4.44 -3.36
CA ILE A 162 2.93 3.74 -4.14
C ILE A 162 3.20 2.36 -3.54
N ASP A 163 3.03 1.30 -4.32
CA ASP A 163 3.66 0.01 -4.09
C ASP A 163 4.88 -0.12 -5.01
N THR A 164 6.06 -0.25 -4.39
CA THR A 164 7.34 -0.28 -5.11
C THR A 164 7.59 -1.60 -5.82
N GLY A 165 7.05 -2.72 -5.31
CA GLY A 165 7.13 -4.01 -5.97
C GLY A 165 6.20 -4.08 -7.19
N HIS A 166 4.99 -3.54 -7.08
CA HIS A 166 4.07 -3.41 -8.22
C HIS A 166 4.68 -2.53 -9.33
N GLU A 167 5.33 -1.41 -8.97
CA GLU A 167 6.06 -0.60 -9.94
C GLU A 167 7.06 -1.44 -10.74
N MET A 168 7.80 -2.33 -10.06
CA MET A 168 8.82 -3.17 -10.69
C MET A 168 8.24 -4.30 -11.56
N CYS A 169 7.14 -4.93 -11.14
CA CYS A 169 6.57 -6.07 -11.86
C CYS A 169 5.34 -5.68 -12.70
N TYR A 170 4.29 -5.10 -12.14
CA TYR A 170 3.04 -4.81 -12.86
C TYR A 170 3.17 -3.61 -13.79
N ASN A 171 3.83 -2.56 -13.35
CA ASN A 171 4.01 -1.32 -14.11
C ASN A 171 5.33 -1.29 -14.90
N ARG A 172 6.05 -2.38 -14.98
CA ARG A 172 7.26 -2.55 -15.82
C ARG A 172 8.33 -1.50 -15.57
N SER A 173 8.50 -1.09 -14.32
CA SER A 173 9.44 -0.06 -13.86
C SER A 173 9.18 1.33 -14.46
N GLU A 174 7.95 1.65 -14.85
CA GLU A 174 7.55 3.03 -15.12
C GLU A 174 7.57 3.83 -13.82
N ASP A 175 7.89 5.13 -13.89
CA ASP A 175 7.94 5.99 -12.70
C ASP A 175 6.53 6.37 -12.21
N MET A 176 5.93 5.49 -11.44
CA MET A 176 4.58 5.68 -10.89
C MET A 176 4.56 6.79 -9.82
N ILE A 177 5.69 7.02 -9.14
CA ILE A 177 5.82 8.08 -8.14
C ILE A 177 5.74 9.45 -8.79
N GLU A 178 6.47 9.67 -9.88
CA GLU A 178 6.40 10.92 -10.65
C GLU A 178 5.02 11.11 -11.27
N LYS A 179 4.50 10.05 -11.89
CA LYS A 179 3.25 10.08 -12.66
C LYS A 179 2.01 10.37 -11.81
N TYR A 180 1.94 9.83 -10.58
CA TYR A 180 0.74 9.89 -9.73
C TYR A 180 0.96 10.57 -8.37
N GLY A 181 2.18 10.61 -7.87
CA GLY A 181 2.51 11.15 -6.55
C GLY A 181 2.77 12.65 -6.52
N ALA A 182 2.86 13.32 -7.69
CA ALA A 182 3.12 14.73 -7.79
C ALA A 182 2.06 15.59 -7.06
N CYS A 183 2.37 16.86 -6.80
CA CYS A 183 1.45 17.81 -6.16
C CYS A 183 0.91 17.35 -4.80
N ARG A 184 1.75 16.65 -4.01
CA ARG A 184 1.40 16.09 -2.69
C ARG A 184 0.25 15.07 -2.72
N LYS A 185 0.08 14.36 -3.84
CA LYS A 185 -0.94 13.31 -3.96
C LYS A 185 -0.46 11.96 -3.41
N LEU A 186 0.85 11.76 -3.24
CA LEU A 186 1.36 10.61 -2.51
C LEU A 186 0.99 10.75 -1.02
N VAL A 187 0.13 9.87 -0.51
CA VAL A 187 -0.38 9.89 0.86
C VAL A 187 -0.12 8.60 1.62
N ALA A 188 0.21 7.53 0.93
CA ALA A 188 0.54 6.23 1.50
C ALA A 188 1.67 5.55 0.71
N THR A 189 2.32 4.59 1.34
CA THR A 189 3.36 3.77 0.69
C THR A 189 3.20 2.32 1.12
N HIS A 190 3.39 1.39 0.19
CA HIS A 190 3.60 -0.04 0.40
C HIS A 190 4.99 -0.39 -0.15
N LEU A 191 6.00 -0.19 0.69
CA LEU A 191 7.40 -0.37 0.30
C LEU A 191 7.79 -1.83 0.43
N ASN A 192 8.28 -2.41 -0.65
CA ASN A 192 8.84 -3.74 -0.69
C ASN A 192 9.86 -3.85 -1.83
N ASP A 193 10.71 -4.86 -1.77
CA ASP A 193 11.61 -5.18 -2.87
C ASP A 193 11.02 -6.28 -3.76
N ASN A 194 11.51 -6.38 -4.97
CA ASN A 194 10.99 -7.29 -5.96
C ASN A 194 12.11 -7.73 -6.93
N LEU A 195 11.87 -8.77 -7.71
CA LEU A 195 12.77 -9.27 -8.76
C LEU A 195 12.34 -8.79 -10.16
N GLY A 196 11.26 -8.03 -10.26
CA GLY A 196 10.63 -7.67 -11.51
C GLY A 196 9.89 -8.85 -12.14
N ILE A 197 9.71 -8.82 -13.46
CA ILE A 197 9.04 -9.88 -14.21
C ILE A 197 10.00 -11.08 -14.33
N THR A 198 9.57 -12.25 -13.87
CA THR A 198 10.40 -13.46 -13.81
C THR A 198 10.09 -14.49 -14.91
N GLY A 199 9.16 -14.20 -15.82
CA GLY A 199 8.75 -15.05 -16.93
C GLY A 199 8.46 -14.24 -18.19
N ASP A 200 7.87 -14.88 -19.21
CA ASP A 200 7.51 -14.22 -20.47
C ASP A 200 6.30 -13.28 -20.33
N THR A 201 5.48 -13.49 -19.31
CA THR A 201 4.27 -12.72 -19.01
C THR A 201 4.20 -12.36 -17.55
N VAL A 202 3.68 -11.17 -17.26
CA VAL A 202 3.41 -10.71 -15.89
C VAL A 202 2.30 -11.54 -15.26
N THR A 203 2.50 -11.93 -14.02
CA THR A 203 1.50 -12.66 -13.20
C THR A 203 1.55 -12.20 -11.75
N TRP A 204 0.52 -12.50 -10.96
CA TRP A 204 0.54 -12.25 -9.51
C TRP A 204 1.65 -12.99 -8.76
N LEU A 205 2.26 -14.01 -9.38
CA LEU A 205 3.39 -14.75 -8.80
C LEU A 205 4.69 -13.95 -8.83
N ASP A 206 4.77 -12.88 -9.65
CA ASP A 206 5.92 -11.99 -9.72
C ASP A 206 5.94 -10.97 -8.59
N ASP A 207 4.80 -10.79 -7.90
CA ASP A 207 4.66 -9.91 -6.74
C ASP A 207 5.14 -10.59 -5.46
N CYS A 208 6.45 -10.53 -5.20
CA CYS A 208 7.09 -11.30 -4.14
C CYS A 208 7.23 -10.57 -2.80
N HIS A 209 7.07 -9.26 -2.73
CA HIS A 209 7.16 -8.45 -1.49
C HIS A 209 8.36 -8.80 -0.61
N LEU A 210 9.57 -8.81 -1.19
CA LEU A 210 10.81 -9.07 -0.48
C LEU A 210 11.14 -7.96 0.52
N LEU A 211 11.97 -8.27 1.51
CA LEU A 211 12.55 -7.23 2.37
C LEU A 211 13.41 -6.29 1.52
N PRO A 212 13.46 -4.98 1.85
CA PRO A 212 14.32 -4.04 1.16
C PRO A 212 15.78 -4.51 1.07
N PHE A 213 16.39 -4.36 -0.10
CA PHE A 213 17.75 -4.78 -0.47
C PHE A 213 17.95 -6.30 -0.66
N ASP A 214 16.88 -7.08 -0.72
CA ASP A 214 16.96 -8.51 -1.04
C ASP A 214 16.46 -8.80 -2.47
N GLY A 215 15.95 -7.79 -3.18
CA GLY A 215 15.61 -7.79 -4.61
C GLY A 215 16.52 -6.90 -5.43
N THR A 216 15.95 -6.27 -6.46
CA THR A 216 16.69 -5.45 -7.44
C THR A 216 16.29 -3.97 -7.44
N ALA A 217 15.50 -3.51 -6.45
CA ALA A 217 15.05 -2.13 -6.34
C ALA A 217 16.21 -1.15 -6.12
N ASP A 218 16.21 -0.04 -6.86
CA ASP A 218 17.11 1.10 -6.58
C ASP A 218 16.51 1.97 -5.47
N TRP A 219 16.81 1.62 -4.23
CA TRP A 219 16.30 2.32 -3.05
C TRP A 219 16.75 3.78 -2.96
N ASN A 220 17.89 4.15 -3.54
CA ASN A 220 18.33 5.55 -3.60
C ASN A 220 17.42 6.36 -4.54
N SER A 221 17.13 5.81 -5.72
CA SER A 221 16.19 6.41 -6.66
C SER A 221 14.79 6.53 -6.06
N ILE A 222 14.27 5.45 -5.45
CA ILE A 222 12.95 5.44 -4.80
C ILE A 222 12.87 6.52 -3.72
N ALA A 223 13.84 6.60 -2.80
CA ALA A 223 13.86 7.60 -1.74
C ALA A 223 13.90 9.03 -2.30
N LYS A 224 14.70 9.28 -3.35
CA LYS A 224 14.76 10.57 -4.03
C LYS A 224 13.43 10.96 -4.67
N ARG A 225 12.79 10.04 -5.38
CA ARG A 225 11.50 10.26 -6.05
C ARG A 225 10.38 10.53 -5.04
N ILE A 226 10.27 9.73 -3.97
CA ILE A 226 9.31 9.96 -2.87
C ILE A 226 9.57 11.31 -2.21
N THR A 227 10.83 11.68 -1.94
CA THR A 227 11.16 12.99 -1.36
C THR A 227 10.70 14.13 -2.27
N ALA A 228 10.86 14.00 -3.58
CA ALA A 228 10.45 15.03 -4.56
C ALA A 228 8.94 15.28 -4.58
N THR A 229 8.10 14.34 -4.16
CA THR A 229 6.65 14.55 -4.03
C THR A 229 6.27 15.45 -2.83
N GLY A 230 7.19 15.67 -1.91
CA GLY A 230 6.92 16.35 -0.63
C GLY A 230 6.22 15.44 0.40
N PHE A 231 6.24 14.11 0.20
CA PHE A 231 5.67 13.16 1.15
C PHE A 231 6.45 13.18 2.48
N ASP A 232 5.74 13.43 3.57
CA ASP A 232 6.28 13.47 4.93
C ASP A 232 5.61 12.44 5.87
N GLY A 233 4.76 11.58 5.31
CA GLY A 233 4.03 10.55 6.04
C GLY A 233 4.90 9.38 6.51
N ILE A 234 4.23 8.36 7.03
CA ILE A 234 4.84 7.12 7.53
C ILE A 234 5.32 6.29 6.33
N LEU A 235 6.58 5.85 6.38
CA LEU A 235 7.10 4.87 5.42
C LEU A 235 6.56 3.48 5.81
N THR A 236 5.57 3.02 5.09
CA THR A 236 4.89 1.76 5.38
C THR A 236 5.37 0.68 4.43
N PHE A 237 5.68 -0.47 4.98
CA PHE A 237 6.21 -1.62 4.26
C PHE A 237 5.14 -2.70 4.15
N GLU A 238 5.01 -3.29 2.97
CA GLU A 238 4.20 -4.47 2.72
C GLU A 238 5.10 -5.64 2.34
N LEU A 239 5.28 -6.57 3.28
CA LEU A 239 6.33 -7.59 3.20
C LEU A 239 5.75 -8.99 3.33
N LYS A 240 6.33 -9.97 2.64
CA LYS A 240 5.97 -11.38 2.74
C LYS A 240 7.14 -12.21 3.25
N LYS A 241 6.90 -13.07 4.25
CA LYS A 241 7.90 -14.05 4.70
C LYS A 241 7.94 -15.28 3.80
N LYS A 242 6.78 -15.69 3.26
CA LYS A 242 6.63 -16.93 2.47
C LYS A 242 6.58 -16.62 0.99
N SER A 243 7.23 -17.45 0.19
CA SER A 243 7.17 -17.39 -1.26
C SER A 243 5.74 -17.62 -1.78
N ASN A 244 5.43 -17.03 -2.92
CA ASN A 244 4.23 -17.34 -3.68
C ASN A 244 4.24 -18.82 -4.14
N PRO A 245 3.08 -19.45 -4.38
CA PRO A 245 3.01 -20.84 -4.82
C PRO A 245 3.87 -21.10 -6.06
N GLY A 246 4.75 -22.11 -5.99
CA GLY A 246 5.67 -22.45 -7.08
C GLY A 246 6.82 -21.45 -7.30
N ARG A 247 7.04 -20.55 -6.38
CA ARG A 247 8.17 -19.61 -6.34
C ARG A 247 9.03 -19.88 -5.10
N SER A 248 10.25 -19.35 -5.09
CA SER A 248 11.22 -19.54 -4.02
C SER A 248 11.94 -18.25 -3.60
N ALA A 249 11.47 -17.08 -4.07
CA ALA A 249 12.13 -15.81 -3.82
C ALA A 249 12.27 -15.49 -2.31
N ASN A 250 11.25 -15.81 -1.51
CA ASN A 250 11.22 -15.56 -0.07
C ASN A 250 11.73 -16.73 0.77
N ASP A 251 12.18 -17.83 0.16
CA ASP A 251 12.71 -19.00 0.89
C ASP A 251 13.98 -18.65 1.67
N ILE A 252 14.64 -17.56 1.31
CA ILE A 252 15.76 -16.96 2.06
C ILE A 252 15.39 -16.60 3.50
N TYR A 253 14.09 -16.50 3.82
CA TYR A 253 13.57 -16.22 5.17
C TYR A 253 13.06 -17.47 5.89
N SER A 254 13.17 -18.67 5.30
CA SER A 254 12.55 -19.90 5.83
C SER A 254 12.96 -20.21 7.26
N ASP A 255 14.24 -20.02 7.57
CA ASP A 255 14.84 -20.35 8.88
C ASP A 255 14.52 -19.30 9.98
N LEU A 256 13.93 -18.18 9.61
CA LEU A 256 13.56 -17.15 10.58
C LEU A 256 12.21 -17.48 11.24
N ASP A 257 12.12 -17.35 12.55
CA ASP A 257 10.84 -17.26 13.23
C ASP A 257 10.18 -15.89 12.99
N CYS A 258 8.99 -15.65 13.53
CA CYS A 258 8.27 -14.40 13.39
C CYS A 258 9.10 -13.20 13.86
N LYS A 259 9.69 -13.28 15.06
CA LYS A 259 10.47 -12.19 15.63
C LYS A 259 11.76 -11.94 14.86
N GLY A 260 12.41 -12.98 14.39
CA GLY A 260 13.62 -12.90 13.55
C GLY A 260 13.33 -12.20 12.22
N PHE A 261 12.25 -12.59 11.53
CA PHE A 261 11.82 -11.94 10.29
C PHE A 261 11.48 -10.46 10.51
N LEU A 262 10.67 -10.14 11.53
CA LEU A 262 10.27 -8.77 11.82
C LEU A 262 11.45 -7.90 12.28
N SER A 263 12.41 -8.45 13.01
CA SER A 263 13.64 -7.74 13.40
C SER A 263 14.50 -7.40 12.18
N LEU A 264 14.61 -8.33 11.23
CA LEU A 264 15.30 -8.10 9.96
C LEU A 264 14.56 -7.05 9.12
N ALA A 265 13.24 -7.16 9.00
CA ALA A 265 12.39 -6.19 8.31
C ALA A 265 12.60 -4.78 8.90
N LYS A 266 12.57 -4.63 10.24
CA LYS A 266 12.81 -3.34 10.90
C LYS A 266 14.17 -2.76 10.58
N LYS A 267 15.23 -3.57 10.62
CA LYS A 267 16.60 -3.15 10.26
C LYS A 267 16.68 -2.66 8.81
N ARG A 268 16.01 -3.36 7.88
CA ARG A 268 15.94 -2.95 6.47
C ARG A 268 15.13 -1.66 6.29
N ALA A 269 14.00 -1.53 6.97
CA ALA A 269 13.17 -0.33 6.95
C ALA A 269 13.95 0.90 7.49
N GLU A 270 14.72 0.76 8.55
CA GLU A 270 15.58 1.83 9.08
C GLU A 270 16.67 2.23 8.08
N LYS A 271 17.25 1.27 7.35
CA LYS A 271 18.22 1.55 6.30
C LYS A 271 17.57 2.35 5.15
N VAL A 272 16.35 1.99 4.73
CA VAL A 272 15.58 2.77 3.75
C VAL A 272 15.31 4.18 4.28
N ALA A 273 14.82 4.33 5.51
CA ALA A 273 14.54 5.64 6.10
C ALA A 273 15.76 6.55 6.16
N GLY A 274 16.95 5.97 6.35
CA GLY A 274 18.22 6.70 6.33
C GLY A 274 18.54 7.36 4.99
N LEU A 275 17.98 6.86 3.87
CA LEU A 275 18.20 7.44 2.54
C LEU A 275 17.43 8.78 2.35
N PHE A 276 16.35 8.99 3.09
CA PHE A 276 15.55 10.22 3.02
C PHE A 276 16.22 11.43 3.70
N GLY A 277 17.19 11.21 4.60
CA GLY A 277 17.93 12.29 5.26
C GLY A 277 19.21 12.75 4.50
N CYS A 278 19.69 11.95 3.55
CA CYS A 278 20.94 12.23 2.83
C CYS A 278 20.76 13.16 1.61
N ALA A 279 19.52 13.50 1.24
CA ALA A 279 19.23 14.29 0.03
C ALA A 279 19.49 15.82 0.24
N GLU A 280 19.58 16.32 1.46
CA GLU A 280 19.69 17.77 1.76
C GLU A 280 21.13 18.30 1.83
N GLU A 281 22.17 17.43 1.84
CA GLU A 281 23.57 17.89 1.99
C GLU A 281 24.34 18.15 0.69
N LYS A 282 23.70 18.09 -0.48
CA LYS A 282 24.34 18.27 -1.78
C LYS A 282 23.65 19.28 -2.72
N SER A 283 23.09 20.35 -2.18
CA SER A 283 22.62 21.47 -3.02
C SER A 283 23.31 22.78 -2.65
#